data_df4e93e691a4a21fa9d627056b20c883
#
_entry.id   df4e93e691a4a21fa9d627056b20c883
#
_cell.length_a   1.000
_cell.length_b   1.000
_cell.length_c   1.000
_cell.angle_alpha   90.00
_cell.angle_beta   90.00
_cell.angle_gamma   90.00
#
_symmetry.space_group_name_H-M   'P 1'
#
loop_
_entity.id
_entity.type
_entity.pdbx_description
1 polymer ?
#
loop_
_entity_poly.entity_id
_entity_poly.type
_entity_poly.pdbx_seq_one_letter_code
_entity_poly.pdbx_strand_id
1 'polypeptide(L)'
;MTTALITGATAGIGAAFARRLARSGYQLVLVARDTERLERASADLHAKYGIEAEVLRADLSTDEGIAAVEARLGDAERPVDLLVNNAGFGNKGAFGAVPLQAELDMVKVHVEAVLRLTTAALPGMRERGRGAIVNVASVAAFLPRGTYGASKAWVVSFTQGVLRDLGGTGVRMMALCPGFTRTEFHERAGMGTGNIPSWSWLSAERVVDEAMRDLARGKSLSVPGRRYKAAVAIARMLPSGKLGGLSSKAARTYRTN
;
A
#
# COMPACT_ATOMS: atom_id res chain seq x y z
N MET A 1 -12.01 -19.63 -9.28
CA MET A 1 -10.60 -19.29 -9.00
C MET A 1 -10.56 -18.03 -8.16
N THR A 2 -9.53 -17.84 -7.34
CA THR A 2 -9.44 -16.66 -6.47
C THR A 2 -8.60 -15.59 -7.17
N THR A 3 -9.10 -14.36 -7.29
CA THR A 3 -8.44 -13.28 -8.01
C THR A 3 -8.01 -12.16 -7.07
N ALA A 4 -6.79 -11.64 -7.26
CA ALA A 4 -6.31 -10.47 -6.54
C ALA A 4 -5.97 -9.33 -7.50
N LEU A 5 -6.39 -8.10 -7.15
CA LEU A 5 -6.00 -6.88 -7.85
C LEU A 5 -4.96 -6.13 -7.01
N ILE A 6 -3.84 -5.75 -7.64
CA ILE A 6 -2.72 -5.10 -6.96
C ILE A 6 -2.37 -3.81 -7.69
N THR A 7 -2.47 -2.67 -7.01
CA THR A 7 -2.00 -1.39 -7.54
C THR A 7 -0.53 -1.17 -7.25
N GLY A 8 0.22 -0.57 -8.19
CA GLY A 8 1.67 -0.43 -8.09
C GLY A 8 2.41 -1.78 -8.16
N ALA A 9 1.93 -2.69 -9.00
CA ALA A 9 2.36 -4.09 -9.04
C ALA A 9 3.76 -4.33 -9.64
N THR A 10 4.37 -3.33 -10.29
CA THR A 10 5.62 -3.50 -11.06
C THR A 10 6.90 -3.40 -10.24
N ALA A 11 6.82 -3.01 -8.96
CA ALA A 11 8.00 -2.80 -8.12
C ALA A 11 7.72 -3.03 -6.62
N GLY A 12 8.77 -3.21 -5.86
CA GLY A 12 8.76 -3.15 -4.40
C GLY A 12 7.75 -4.09 -3.74
N ILE A 13 6.94 -3.53 -2.84
CA ILE A 13 5.94 -4.29 -2.06
C ILE A 13 4.84 -4.84 -2.97
N GLY A 14 4.40 -4.07 -3.99
CA GLY A 14 3.39 -4.54 -4.95
C GLY A 14 3.85 -5.75 -5.75
N ALA A 15 5.07 -5.74 -6.28
CA ALA A 15 5.65 -6.88 -6.97
C ALA A 15 5.87 -8.09 -6.02
N ALA A 16 6.20 -7.83 -4.76
CA ALA A 16 6.30 -8.91 -3.76
C ALA A 16 4.92 -9.53 -3.44
N PHE A 17 3.84 -8.71 -3.37
CA PHE A 17 2.47 -9.23 -3.30
C PHE A 17 2.13 -10.09 -4.51
N ALA A 18 2.43 -9.61 -5.73
CA ALA A 18 2.16 -10.35 -6.95
C ALA A 18 2.82 -11.75 -6.90
N ARG A 19 4.12 -11.82 -6.59
CA ARG A 19 4.83 -13.10 -6.45
C ARG A 19 4.27 -13.99 -5.34
N ARG A 20 3.94 -13.41 -4.19
CA ARG A 20 3.42 -14.15 -3.05
C ARG A 20 2.04 -14.76 -3.33
N LEU A 21 1.16 -14.01 -3.98
CA LEU A 21 -0.19 -14.42 -4.31
C LEU A 21 -0.19 -15.42 -5.47
N ALA A 22 0.63 -15.19 -6.52
CA ALA A 22 0.83 -16.16 -7.60
C ALA A 22 1.28 -17.53 -7.08
N ARG A 23 2.26 -17.56 -6.17
CA ARG A 23 2.73 -18.80 -5.51
C ARG A 23 1.61 -19.51 -4.72
N SER A 24 0.56 -18.78 -4.33
CA SER A 24 -0.62 -19.32 -3.65
C SER A 24 -1.79 -19.63 -4.59
N GLY A 25 -1.57 -19.61 -5.92
CA GLY A 25 -2.58 -19.96 -6.92
C GLY A 25 -3.62 -18.89 -7.21
N TYR A 26 -3.38 -17.64 -6.83
CA TYR A 26 -4.24 -16.52 -7.22
C TYR A 26 -4.03 -16.16 -8.69
N GLN A 27 -5.12 -15.93 -9.43
CA GLN A 27 -5.09 -15.12 -10.64
C GLN A 27 -4.89 -13.66 -10.27
N LEU A 28 -4.21 -12.89 -11.11
CA LEU A 28 -3.84 -11.52 -10.73
C LEU A 28 -4.37 -10.49 -11.73
N VAL A 29 -4.72 -9.31 -11.23
CA VAL A 29 -4.86 -8.08 -12.02
C VAL A 29 -3.76 -7.13 -11.57
N LEU A 30 -2.81 -6.88 -12.46
CA LEU A 30 -1.65 -6.03 -12.18
C LEU A 30 -1.92 -4.62 -12.69
N VAL A 31 -1.94 -3.64 -11.79
CA VAL A 31 -2.22 -2.25 -12.12
C VAL A 31 -0.96 -1.39 -11.94
N ALA A 32 -0.54 -0.69 -12.98
CA ALA A 32 0.51 0.33 -12.94
C ALA A 32 0.45 1.22 -14.20
N ARG A 33 1.34 2.23 -14.28
CA ARG A 33 1.41 3.16 -15.41
C ARG A 33 2.22 2.65 -16.58
N ASP A 34 3.22 1.83 -16.30
CA ASP A 34 4.21 1.33 -17.27
C ASP A 34 3.75 -0.03 -17.80
N THR A 35 3.25 -0.02 -19.04
CA THR A 35 2.73 -1.21 -19.72
C THR A 35 3.81 -2.27 -19.93
N GLU A 36 5.02 -1.89 -20.36
CA GLU A 36 6.08 -2.85 -20.62
C GLU A 36 6.51 -3.58 -19.34
N ARG A 37 6.58 -2.86 -18.21
CA ARG A 37 6.89 -3.48 -16.91
C ARG A 37 5.77 -4.39 -16.44
N LEU A 38 4.50 -4.07 -16.74
CA LEU A 38 3.36 -4.92 -16.42
C LEU A 38 3.37 -6.20 -17.24
N GLU A 39 3.61 -6.10 -18.55
CA GLU A 39 3.68 -7.26 -19.47
C GLU A 39 4.82 -8.20 -19.08
N ARG A 40 6.01 -7.65 -18.81
CA ARG A 40 7.13 -8.45 -18.30
C ARG A 40 6.79 -9.15 -17.00
N ALA A 41 6.20 -8.42 -16.03
CA ALA A 41 5.80 -9.03 -14.76
C ALA A 41 4.74 -10.13 -14.94
N SER A 42 3.78 -9.94 -15.84
CA SER A 42 2.77 -10.95 -16.18
C SER A 42 3.41 -12.20 -16.79
N ALA A 43 4.31 -12.04 -17.77
CA ALA A 43 5.03 -13.15 -18.40
C ALA A 43 5.90 -13.93 -17.39
N ASP A 44 6.63 -13.23 -16.51
CA ASP A 44 7.46 -13.84 -15.45
C ASP A 44 6.61 -14.65 -14.46
N LEU A 45 5.45 -14.12 -14.08
CA LEU A 45 4.52 -14.78 -13.15
C LEU A 45 3.90 -16.02 -13.80
N HIS A 46 3.50 -15.93 -15.07
CA HIS A 46 3.01 -17.07 -15.83
C HIS A 46 4.08 -18.17 -15.95
N ALA A 47 5.28 -17.81 -16.41
CA ALA A 47 6.37 -18.77 -16.59
C ALA A 47 6.76 -19.47 -15.29
N LYS A 48 6.73 -18.75 -14.16
CA LYS A 48 7.20 -19.28 -12.88
C LYS A 48 6.14 -20.02 -12.09
N TYR A 49 4.88 -19.58 -12.16
CA TYR A 49 3.80 -20.08 -11.30
C TYR A 49 2.61 -20.65 -12.05
N GLY A 50 2.58 -20.55 -13.39
CA GLY A 50 1.49 -21.06 -14.22
C GLY A 50 0.15 -20.33 -14.01
N ILE A 51 0.16 -19.08 -13.51
CA ILE A 51 -1.06 -18.31 -13.27
C ILE A 51 -1.28 -17.29 -14.39
N GLU A 52 -2.55 -16.90 -14.58
CA GLU A 52 -2.89 -15.79 -15.46
C GLU A 52 -2.76 -14.46 -14.70
N ALA A 53 -2.17 -13.47 -15.36
CA ALA A 53 -2.05 -12.12 -14.82
C ALA A 53 -2.53 -11.09 -15.85
N GLU A 54 -3.73 -10.56 -15.64
CA GLU A 54 -4.32 -9.48 -16.42
C GLU A 54 -3.51 -8.20 -16.23
N VAL A 55 -3.14 -7.55 -17.33
CA VAL A 55 -2.45 -6.25 -17.32
C VAL A 55 -3.48 -5.14 -17.47
N LEU A 56 -3.55 -4.25 -16.49
CA LEU A 56 -4.40 -3.07 -16.49
C LEU A 56 -3.55 -1.81 -16.35
N ARG A 57 -3.26 -1.13 -17.47
CA ARG A 57 -2.57 0.16 -17.42
C ARG A 57 -3.48 1.23 -16.85
N ALA A 58 -3.08 1.84 -15.74
CA ALA A 58 -3.80 2.96 -15.13
C ALA A 58 -2.86 3.90 -14.37
N ASP A 59 -3.05 5.21 -14.53
CA ASP A 59 -2.44 6.23 -13.70
C ASP A 59 -3.43 6.70 -12.64
N LEU A 60 -3.20 6.31 -11.39
CA LEU A 60 -4.06 6.65 -10.27
C LEU A 60 -3.94 8.12 -9.81
N SER A 61 -3.11 8.93 -10.47
CA SER A 61 -3.11 10.38 -10.30
C SER A 61 -4.12 11.08 -11.23
N THR A 62 -4.82 10.32 -12.09
CA THR A 62 -5.89 10.83 -12.98
C THR A 62 -7.23 10.19 -12.67
N ASP A 63 -8.33 10.89 -12.99
CA ASP A 63 -9.68 10.37 -12.78
C ASP A 63 -9.98 9.19 -13.69
N GLU A 64 -9.50 9.24 -14.93
CA GLU A 64 -9.66 8.18 -15.93
C GLU A 64 -8.96 6.90 -15.47
N GLY A 65 -7.74 7.03 -14.93
CA GLY A 65 -6.99 5.88 -14.42
C GLY A 65 -7.67 5.24 -13.20
N ILE A 66 -8.21 6.04 -12.28
CA ILE A 66 -8.97 5.52 -11.15
C ILE A 66 -10.25 4.85 -11.65
N ALA A 67 -11.01 5.50 -12.56
CA ALA A 67 -12.26 4.96 -13.10
C ALA A 67 -12.06 3.62 -13.83
N ALA A 68 -10.96 3.44 -14.55
CA ALA A 68 -10.64 2.17 -15.20
C ALA A 68 -10.48 1.02 -14.19
N VAL A 69 -9.85 1.29 -13.05
CA VAL A 69 -9.68 0.29 -11.99
C VAL A 69 -10.99 0.06 -11.22
N GLU A 70 -11.81 1.11 -10.99
CA GLU A 70 -13.15 0.98 -10.41
C GLU A 70 -14.03 0.07 -11.28
N ALA A 71 -14.06 0.30 -12.59
CA ALA A 71 -14.82 -0.53 -13.53
C ALA A 71 -14.39 -2.02 -13.45
N ARG A 72 -13.07 -2.28 -13.37
CA ARG A 72 -12.56 -3.64 -13.21
C ARG A 72 -12.94 -4.29 -11.87
N LEU A 73 -12.96 -3.52 -10.78
CA LEU A 73 -13.37 -4.00 -9.45
C LEU A 73 -14.88 -4.26 -9.36
N GLY A 74 -15.68 -3.49 -10.09
CA GLY A 74 -17.13 -3.65 -10.16
C GLY A 74 -17.62 -4.75 -11.11
N ASP A 75 -16.72 -5.40 -11.85
CA ASP A 75 -17.06 -6.47 -12.79
C ASP A 75 -17.52 -7.73 -12.02
N ALA A 76 -18.82 -7.98 -12.03
CA ALA A 76 -19.43 -9.12 -11.34
C ALA A 76 -19.10 -10.48 -12.00
N GLU A 77 -18.80 -10.49 -13.30
CA GLU A 77 -18.45 -11.69 -14.05
C GLU A 77 -17.02 -12.16 -13.74
N ARG A 78 -16.14 -11.23 -13.38
CA ARG A 78 -14.74 -11.49 -13.05
C ARG A 78 -14.39 -10.96 -11.66
N PRO A 79 -14.96 -11.54 -10.60
CA PRO A 79 -14.89 -11.01 -9.25
C PRO A 79 -13.46 -10.96 -8.71
N VAL A 80 -13.15 -9.88 -7.98
CA VAL A 80 -11.90 -9.73 -7.24
C VAL A 80 -12.14 -10.09 -5.78
N ASP A 81 -11.36 -11.05 -5.25
CA ASP A 81 -11.46 -11.53 -3.87
C ASP A 81 -10.47 -10.83 -2.92
N LEU A 82 -9.37 -10.29 -3.45
CA LEU A 82 -8.38 -9.52 -2.69
C LEU A 82 -8.00 -8.25 -3.43
N LEU A 83 -8.24 -7.09 -2.82
CA LEU A 83 -7.73 -5.81 -3.28
C LEU A 83 -6.49 -5.41 -2.47
N VAL A 84 -5.38 -5.11 -3.14
CA VAL A 84 -4.17 -4.55 -2.54
C VAL A 84 -3.97 -3.12 -3.06
N ASN A 85 -4.42 -2.12 -2.30
CA ASN A 85 -4.14 -0.71 -2.54
C ASN A 85 -2.72 -0.39 -2.10
N ASN A 86 -1.76 -0.61 -2.99
CA ASN A 86 -0.34 -0.46 -2.71
C ASN A 86 0.31 0.71 -3.45
N ALA A 87 -0.25 1.19 -4.55
CA ALA A 87 0.31 2.31 -5.30
C ALA A 87 0.57 3.52 -4.38
N GLY A 88 1.71 4.14 -4.56
CA GLY A 88 2.10 5.30 -3.78
C GLY A 88 3.53 5.72 -4.05
N PHE A 89 3.82 6.97 -3.73
CA PHE A 89 5.14 7.58 -3.87
C PHE A 89 5.35 8.62 -2.77
N GLY A 90 6.56 9.17 -2.69
CA GLY A 90 6.88 10.26 -1.78
C GLY A 90 7.55 11.39 -2.53
N ASN A 91 7.36 12.62 -2.07
CA ASN A 91 8.05 13.80 -2.59
C ASN A 91 9.25 14.16 -1.70
N LYS A 92 10.38 14.50 -2.34
CA LYS A 92 11.57 15.01 -1.64
C LYS A 92 11.43 16.51 -1.45
N GLY A 93 11.57 16.97 -0.22
CA GLY A 93 11.59 18.39 0.10
C GLY A 93 10.87 18.72 1.40
N ALA A 94 11.03 19.97 1.85
CA ALA A 94 10.23 20.55 2.91
C ALA A 94 8.86 20.95 2.36
N PHE A 95 7.84 21.00 3.21
CA PHE A 95 6.55 21.57 2.83
C PHE A 95 6.76 23.02 2.33
N GLY A 96 6.16 23.32 1.18
CA GLY A 96 6.35 24.60 0.48
C GLY A 96 7.53 24.64 -0.51
N ALA A 97 8.46 23.67 -0.47
CA ALA A 97 9.52 23.51 -1.47
C ALA A 97 9.15 22.50 -2.57
N VAL A 98 8.12 21.69 -2.34
CA VAL A 98 7.57 20.77 -3.34
C VAL A 98 6.45 21.50 -4.10
N PRO A 99 6.37 21.39 -5.44
CA PRO A 99 5.26 21.96 -6.22
C PRO A 99 3.91 21.46 -5.68
N LEU A 100 2.93 22.38 -5.59
CA LEU A 100 1.59 22.04 -5.07
C LEU A 100 0.98 20.87 -5.83
N GLN A 101 1.13 20.82 -7.16
CA GLN A 101 0.58 19.74 -7.97
C GLN A 101 1.13 18.36 -7.55
N ALA A 102 2.42 18.25 -7.26
CA ALA A 102 3.00 16.98 -6.79
C ALA A 102 2.46 16.54 -5.42
N GLU A 103 2.14 17.49 -4.53
CA GLU A 103 1.45 17.20 -3.27
C GLU A 103 0.01 16.73 -3.50
N LEU A 104 -0.71 17.38 -4.44
CA LEU A 104 -2.09 17.03 -4.81
C LEU A 104 -2.12 15.63 -5.47
N ASP A 105 -1.20 15.33 -6.38
CA ASP A 105 -1.09 14.02 -7.01
C ASP A 105 -0.83 12.92 -5.96
N MET A 106 0.01 13.20 -4.97
CA MET A 106 0.26 12.28 -3.87
C MET A 106 -1.01 12.05 -3.03
N VAL A 107 -1.77 13.10 -2.71
CA VAL A 107 -3.05 12.98 -1.99
C VAL A 107 -4.05 12.19 -2.83
N LYS A 108 -4.15 12.45 -4.13
CA LYS A 108 -5.04 11.73 -5.04
C LYS A 108 -4.74 10.23 -5.04
N VAL A 109 -3.48 9.84 -5.17
CA VAL A 109 -3.09 8.41 -5.17
C VAL A 109 -3.23 7.77 -3.79
N HIS A 110 -2.86 8.47 -2.71
CA HIS A 110 -2.85 7.87 -1.37
C HIS A 110 -4.20 7.88 -0.66
N VAL A 111 -5.08 8.82 -1.01
CA VAL A 111 -6.36 9.04 -0.32
C VAL A 111 -7.53 8.77 -1.26
N GLU A 112 -7.67 9.56 -2.34
CA GLU A 112 -8.82 9.45 -3.24
C GLU A 112 -8.89 8.09 -3.92
N ALA A 113 -7.79 7.63 -4.53
CA ALA A 113 -7.78 6.32 -5.18
C ALA A 113 -8.06 5.19 -4.16
N VAL A 114 -7.48 5.24 -2.96
CA VAL A 114 -7.75 4.22 -1.92
C VAL A 114 -9.23 4.22 -1.52
N LEU A 115 -9.84 5.40 -1.34
CA LEU A 115 -11.26 5.54 -1.05
C LEU A 115 -12.11 4.94 -2.16
N ARG A 116 -11.91 5.40 -3.40
CA ARG A 116 -12.71 5.02 -4.56
C ARG A 116 -12.61 3.53 -4.86
N LEU A 117 -11.39 2.99 -4.92
CA LEU A 117 -11.18 1.56 -5.21
C LEU A 117 -11.72 0.66 -4.09
N THR A 118 -11.61 1.08 -2.83
CA THR A 118 -12.24 0.37 -1.70
C THR A 118 -13.75 0.37 -1.86
N THR A 119 -14.35 1.51 -2.20
CA THR A 119 -15.79 1.65 -2.42
C THR A 119 -16.28 0.78 -3.58
N ALA A 120 -15.53 0.70 -4.67
CA ALA A 120 -15.87 -0.13 -5.83
C ALA A 120 -15.79 -1.65 -5.53
N ALA A 121 -14.85 -2.08 -4.69
CA ALA A 121 -14.64 -3.49 -4.36
C ALA A 121 -15.69 -4.06 -3.36
N LEU A 122 -16.15 -3.22 -2.43
CA LEU A 122 -16.96 -3.67 -1.28
C LEU A 122 -18.32 -4.30 -1.65
N PRO A 123 -19.13 -3.74 -2.58
CA PRO A 123 -20.44 -4.31 -2.89
C PRO A 123 -20.39 -5.78 -3.28
N GLY A 124 -19.57 -6.13 -4.26
CA GLY A 124 -19.43 -7.52 -4.71
C GLY A 124 -18.81 -8.44 -3.64
N MET A 125 -17.88 -7.95 -2.82
CA MET A 125 -17.33 -8.72 -1.70
C MET A 125 -18.38 -9.00 -0.62
N ARG A 126 -19.24 -8.01 -0.30
CA ARG A 126 -20.34 -8.16 0.66
C ARG A 126 -21.38 -9.14 0.16
N GLU A 127 -21.78 -9.03 -1.10
CA GLU A 127 -22.76 -9.91 -1.74
C GLU A 127 -22.31 -11.38 -1.69
N ARG A 128 -21.03 -11.63 -1.95
CA ARG A 128 -20.44 -12.98 -1.87
C ARG A 128 -20.16 -13.46 -0.44
N GLY A 129 -20.33 -12.61 0.58
CA GLY A 129 -20.01 -12.93 1.97
C GLY A 129 -18.51 -13.20 2.23
N ARG A 130 -17.64 -12.78 1.31
CA ARG A 130 -16.18 -13.00 1.39
C ARG A 130 -15.42 -11.95 0.57
N GLY A 131 -14.24 -11.62 1.05
CA GLY A 131 -13.32 -10.69 0.37
C GLY A 131 -12.26 -10.19 1.35
N ALA A 132 -11.22 -9.58 0.82
CA ALA A 132 -10.23 -8.93 1.65
C ALA A 132 -9.67 -7.67 0.97
N ILE A 133 -9.33 -6.66 1.78
CA ILE A 133 -8.70 -5.43 1.32
C ILE A 133 -7.47 -5.14 2.17
N VAL A 134 -6.33 -4.94 1.53
CA VAL A 134 -5.09 -4.49 2.17
C VAL A 134 -4.77 -3.09 1.67
N ASN A 135 -4.82 -2.11 2.56
CA ASN A 135 -4.42 -0.73 2.28
C ASN A 135 -3.01 -0.48 2.78
N VAL A 136 -2.07 -0.22 1.87
CA VAL A 136 -0.66 0.00 2.23
C VAL A 136 -0.46 1.44 2.70
N ALA A 137 -0.33 1.56 4.02
CA ALA A 137 0.03 2.79 4.72
C ALA A 137 1.58 2.88 4.89
N SER A 138 2.04 3.25 6.08
CA SER A 138 3.46 3.32 6.48
C SER A 138 3.55 3.51 7.99
N VAL A 139 4.69 3.19 8.60
CA VAL A 139 4.99 3.64 9.97
C VAL A 139 5.04 5.17 10.09
N ALA A 140 5.22 5.89 8.98
CA ALA A 140 5.12 7.35 8.92
C ALA A 140 3.71 7.87 9.29
N ALA A 141 2.67 7.03 9.24
CA ALA A 141 1.32 7.34 9.70
C ALA A 141 1.27 7.74 11.18
N PHE A 142 2.24 7.33 11.97
CA PHE A 142 2.30 7.59 13.42
C PHE A 142 3.27 8.71 13.79
N LEU A 143 3.76 9.44 12.78
CA LEU A 143 4.73 10.52 12.94
C LEU A 143 4.26 11.78 12.19
N PRO A 144 4.48 13.00 12.73
CA PRO A 144 4.19 14.24 12.00
C PRO A 144 5.20 14.42 10.84
N ARG A 145 4.82 14.01 9.63
CA ARG A 145 5.68 14.01 8.42
C ARG A 145 4.99 14.63 7.20
N GLY A 146 4.48 15.86 7.34
CA GLY A 146 3.86 16.60 6.24
C GLY A 146 2.73 15.81 5.56
N THR A 147 2.50 16.09 4.28
CA THR A 147 1.43 15.48 3.48
C THR A 147 1.55 13.96 3.40
N TYR A 148 2.78 13.42 3.24
CA TYR A 148 2.99 11.98 3.21
C TYR A 148 2.53 11.29 4.51
N GLY A 149 2.99 11.78 5.67
CA GLY A 149 2.58 11.20 6.96
C GLY A 149 1.09 11.34 7.20
N ALA A 150 0.51 12.51 6.87
CA ALA A 150 -0.91 12.78 6.99
C ALA A 150 -1.76 11.86 6.11
N SER A 151 -1.39 11.68 4.83
CA SER A 151 -2.10 10.76 3.93
C SER A 151 -2.03 9.31 4.41
N LYS A 152 -0.89 8.86 4.93
CA LYS A 152 -0.75 7.50 5.47
C LYS A 152 -1.47 7.33 6.82
N ALA A 153 -1.59 8.37 7.64
CA ALA A 153 -2.43 8.37 8.84
C ALA A 153 -3.93 8.27 8.48
N TRP A 154 -4.35 8.99 7.43
CA TRP A 154 -5.69 8.87 6.88
C TRP A 154 -5.99 7.42 6.46
N VAL A 155 -5.10 6.76 5.72
CA VAL A 155 -5.27 5.35 5.31
C VAL A 155 -5.48 4.43 6.52
N VAL A 156 -4.71 4.61 7.60
CA VAL A 156 -4.88 3.80 8.81
C VAL A 156 -6.24 4.05 9.46
N SER A 157 -6.62 5.32 9.65
CA SER A 157 -7.89 5.71 10.26
C SER A 157 -9.08 5.24 9.43
N PHE A 158 -9.06 5.48 8.11
CA PHE A 158 -10.07 5.03 7.16
C PHE A 158 -10.26 3.51 7.23
N THR A 159 -9.17 2.75 7.11
CA THR A 159 -9.23 1.28 7.13
C THR A 159 -9.86 0.75 8.42
N GLN A 160 -9.48 1.30 9.56
CA GLN A 160 -10.02 0.88 10.86
C GLN A 160 -11.47 1.32 11.06
N GLY A 161 -11.87 2.49 10.53
CA GLY A 161 -13.24 2.97 10.55
C GLY A 161 -14.16 2.07 9.74
N VAL A 162 -13.84 1.89 8.44
CA VAL A 162 -14.63 1.05 7.53
C VAL A 162 -14.75 -0.39 8.03
N LEU A 163 -13.69 -0.96 8.60
CA LEU A 163 -13.74 -2.33 9.13
C LEU A 163 -14.83 -2.52 10.19
N ARG A 164 -15.15 -1.50 10.98
CA ARG A 164 -16.25 -1.57 11.97
C ARG A 164 -17.61 -1.75 11.29
N ASP A 165 -17.79 -1.09 10.13
CA ASP A 165 -19.03 -1.16 9.35
C ASP A 165 -19.14 -2.47 8.56
N LEU A 166 -18.05 -3.24 8.49
CA LEU A 166 -18.00 -4.55 7.82
C LEU A 166 -18.30 -5.73 8.75
N GLY A 167 -18.65 -5.48 10.01
CA GLY A 167 -18.97 -6.55 10.97
C GLY A 167 -20.05 -7.50 10.45
N GLY A 168 -19.78 -8.82 10.49
CA GLY A 168 -20.73 -9.85 10.02
C GLY A 168 -20.79 -10.05 8.50
N THR A 169 -20.11 -9.24 7.68
CA THR A 169 -20.15 -9.34 6.20
C THR A 169 -19.22 -10.41 5.61
N GLY A 170 -18.34 -11.01 6.41
CA GLY A 170 -17.29 -11.93 5.92
C GLY A 170 -16.12 -11.22 5.20
N VAL A 171 -16.17 -9.90 5.01
CA VAL A 171 -15.09 -9.11 4.38
C VAL A 171 -14.04 -8.73 5.42
N ARG A 172 -12.77 -8.93 5.09
CA ARG A 172 -11.61 -8.53 5.91
C ARG A 172 -10.97 -7.26 5.36
N MET A 173 -10.49 -6.41 6.26
CA MET A 173 -9.77 -5.21 5.84
C MET A 173 -8.60 -4.93 6.79
N MET A 174 -7.45 -4.53 6.24
CA MET A 174 -6.23 -4.32 7.02
C MET A 174 -5.41 -3.16 6.49
N ALA A 175 -4.96 -2.27 7.38
CA ALA A 175 -3.91 -1.31 7.10
C ALA A 175 -2.54 -1.96 7.29
N LEU A 176 -1.72 -1.98 6.24
CA LEU A 176 -0.34 -2.45 6.29
C LEU A 176 0.59 -1.25 6.47
N CYS A 177 1.36 -1.22 7.54
CA CYS A 177 2.27 -0.13 7.89
C CYS A 177 3.74 -0.59 7.83
N PRO A 178 4.36 -0.67 6.65
CA PRO A 178 5.77 -1.02 6.53
C PRO A 178 6.67 0.04 7.14
N GLY A 179 7.82 -0.40 7.70
CA GLY A 179 8.97 0.45 7.95
C GLY A 179 9.84 0.60 6.70
N PHE A 180 11.13 0.93 6.88
CA PHE A 180 12.08 0.98 5.77
C PHE A 180 12.13 -0.36 5.06
N THR A 181 11.74 -0.37 3.80
CA THR A 181 11.70 -1.58 2.97
C THR A 181 12.58 -1.38 1.75
N ARG A 182 13.46 -2.35 1.46
CA ARG A 182 14.34 -2.31 0.28
C ARG A 182 13.51 -2.41 -0.99
N THR A 183 13.30 -1.27 -1.65
CA THR A 183 12.49 -1.11 -2.87
C THR A 183 12.99 0.12 -3.63
N GLU A 184 12.58 0.27 -4.87
CA GLU A 184 12.82 1.48 -5.67
C GLU A 184 12.13 2.74 -5.11
N PHE A 185 11.31 2.63 -4.05
CA PHE A 185 10.53 3.74 -3.49
C PHE A 185 11.42 4.90 -3.04
N HIS A 186 12.50 4.62 -2.31
CA HIS A 186 13.39 5.65 -1.77
C HIS A 186 14.18 6.34 -2.89
N GLU A 187 14.63 5.56 -3.87
CA GLU A 187 15.34 6.06 -5.05
C GLU A 187 14.42 6.97 -5.88
N ARG A 188 13.21 6.49 -6.20
CA ARG A 188 12.20 7.28 -6.94
C ARG A 188 11.75 8.55 -6.20
N ALA A 189 11.71 8.50 -4.87
CA ALA A 189 11.43 9.66 -4.04
C ALA A 189 12.63 10.60 -3.88
N GLY A 190 13.78 10.29 -4.50
CA GLY A 190 15.03 11.06 -4.38
C GLY A 190 15.57 11.11 -2.95
N MET A 191 15.22 10.15 -2.11
CA MET A 191 15.63 10.10 -0.71
C MET A 191 17.00 9.43 -0.57
N GLY A 192 17.95 10.12 0.06
CA GLY A 192 19.23 9.51 0.44
C GLY A 192 19.02 8.37 1.45
N THR A 193 19.63 7.22 1.19
CA THR A 193 19.49 6.03 2.06
C THR A 193 20.72 5.78 2.92
N GLY A 194 21.81 6.52 2.69
CA GLY A 194 23.13 6.29 3.31
C GLY A 194 23.15 6.37 4.84
N ASN A 195 22.26 7.14 5.44
CA ASN A 195 22.20 7.33 6.90
C ASN A 195 21.21 6.37 7.60
N ILE A 196 20.57 5.44 6.86
CA ILE A 196 19.65 4.47 7.44
C ILE A 196 20.42 3.21 7.82
N PRO A 197 20.48 2.86 9.11
CA PRO A 197 21.22 1.65 9.54
C PRO A 197 20.71 0.40 8.80
N SER A 198 21.63 -0.44 8.37
CA SER A 198 21.32 -1.66 7.59
C SER A 198 20.31 -2.58 8.29
N TRP A 199 20.37 -2.65 9.61
CA TRP A 199 19.45 -3.45 10.42
C TRP A 199 18.01 -2.97 10.44
N SER A 200 17.73 -1.72 10.05
CA SER A 200 16.36 -1.19 9.98
C SER A 200 15.63 -1.57 8.69
N TRP A 201 16.35 -2.05 7.69
CA TRP A 201 15.76 -2.43 6.42
C TRP A 201 15.09 -3.80 6.48
N LEU A 202 13.87 -3.86 5.94
CA LEU A 202 13.13 -5.10 5.69
C LEU A 202 13.17 -5.43 4.20
N SER A 203 13.12 -6.71 3.85
CA SER A 203 12.82 -7.10 2.47
C SER A 203 11.32 -6.97 2.19
N ALA A 204 10.95 -6.72 0.93
CA ALA A 204 9.55 -6.63 0.52
C ALA A 204 8.82 -7.96 0.74
N GLU A 205 9.51 -9.09 0.52
CA GLU A 205 8.97 -10.44 0.75
C GLU A 205 8.60 -10.65 2.21
N ARG A 206 9.48 -10.28 3.15
CA ARG A 206 9.19 -10.37 4.58
C ARG A 206 8.00 -9.50 4.98
N VAL A 207 7.91 -8.28 4.45
CA VAL A 207 6.77 -7.38 4.70
C VAL A 207 5.47 -8.04 4.26
N VAL A 208 5.44 -8.60 3.06
CA VAL A 208 4.25 -9.26 2.50
C VAL A 208 3.90 -10.54 3.24
N ASP A 209 4.87 -11.38 3.58
CA ASP A 209 4.62 -12.61 4.33
C ASP A 209 4.07 -12.35 5.74
N GLU A 210 4.57 -11.31 6.44
CA GLU A 210 3.98 -10.89 7.72
C GLU A 210 2.58 -10.31 7.54
N ALA A 211 2.35 -9.50 6.49
CA ALA A 211 1.05 -8.94 6.16
C ALA A 211 -0.01 -10.02 5.89
N MET A 212 0.30 -10.99 5.05
CA MET A 212 -0.63 -12.08 4.72
C MET A 212 -0.97 -12.95 5.93
N ARG A 213 0.00 -13.21 6.81
CA ARG A 213 -0.26 -13.90 8.08
C ARG A 213 -1.15 -13.09 9.03
N ASP A 214 -0.93 -11.78 9.11
CA ASP A 214 -1.74 -10.90 9.95
C ASP A 214 -3.17 -10.76 9.40
N LEU A 215 -3.34 -10.66 8.06
CA LEU A 215 -4.64 -10.65 7.39
C LEU A 215 -5.42 -11.95 7.63
N ALA A 216 -4.75 -13.10 7.52
CA ALA A 216 -5.35 -14.39 7.78
C ALA A 216 -5.84 -14.53 9.23
N ARG A 217 -5.19 -13.85 10.18
CA ARG A 217 -5.59 -13.79 11.60
C ARG A 217 -6.64 -12.73 11.90
N GLY A 218 -7.18 -12.04 10.89
CA GLY A 218 -8.21 -11.00 11.05
C GLY A 218 -7.72 -9.70 11.68
N LYS A 219 -6.41 -9.41 11.66
CA LYS A 219 -5.90 -8.14 12.21
C LYS A 219 -6.27 -6.96 11.31
N SER A 220 -6.71 -5.87 11.93
CA SER A 220 -7.01 -4.60 11.27
C SER A 220 -5.76 -3.74 10.96
N LEU A 221 -4.65 -4.04 11.65
CA LEU A 221 -3.38 -3.32 11.51
C LEU A 221 -2.21 -4.31 11.50
N SER A 222 -1.37 -4.23 10.49
CA SER A 222 -0.12 -4.97 10.40
C SER A 222 1.07 -4.01 10.36
N VAL A 223 2.02 -4.19 11.27
CA VAL A 223 3.29 -3.47 11.30
C VAL A 223 4.41 -4.51 11.21
N PRO A 224 4.95 -4.81 10.01
CA PRO A 224 6.00 -5.80 9.84
C PRO A 224 7.29 -5.44 10.59
N GLY A 225 7.90 -6.45 11.21
CA GLY A 225 9.14 -6.32 11.97
C GLY A 225 8.93 -5.92 13.44
N ARG A 226 9.49 -6.73 14.37
CA ARG A 226 9.32 -6.55 15.83
C ARG A 226 9.71 -5.16 16.32
N ARG A 227 10.77 -4.56 15.77
CA ARG A 227 11.26 -3.22 16.13
C ARG A 227 10.28 -2.12 15.73
N TYR A 228 9.70 -2.23 14.53
CA TYR A 228 8.67 -1.29 14.09
C TYR A 228 7.38 -1.44 14.89
N LYS A 229 6.99 -2.67 15.26
CA LYS A 229 5.85 -2.90 16.16
C LYS A 229 6.05 -2.17 17.49
N ALA A 230 7.21 -2.32 18.10
CA ALA A 230 7.55 -1.65 19.36
C ALA A 230 7.56 -0.11 19.20
N ALA A 231 8.20 0.40 18.14
CA ALA A 231 8.26 1.84 17.87
C ALA A 231 6.87 2.46 17.66
N VAL A 232 6.00 1.79 16.90
CA VAL A 232 4.61 2.24 16.67
C VAL A 232 3.80 2.17 17.97
N ALA A 233 3.95 1.11 18.77
CA ALA A 233 3.27 1.00 20.06
C ALA A 233 3.65 2.18 20.97
N ILE A 234 4.93 2.52 21.07
CA ILE A 234 5.43 3.67 21.85
C ILE A 234 4.88 4.98 21.27
N ALA A 235 4.95 5.17 19.92
CA ALA A 235 4.46 6.39 19.29
C ALA A 235 2.96 6.64 19.55
N ARG A 236 2.16 5.59 19.63
CA ARG A 236 0.71 5.69 19.93
C ARG A 236 0.40 6.04 21.39
N MET A 237 1.35 5.86 22.30
CA MET A 237 1.21 6.20 23.71
C MET A 237 1.71 7.61 24.03
N LEU A 238 2.52 8.21 23.15
CA LEU A 238 3.12 9.53 23.39
C LEU A 238 2.18 10.65 22.93
N PRO A 239 2.06 11.76 23.70
CA PRO A 239 1.39 12.97 23.23
C PRO A 239 2.05 13.51 21.95
N SER A 240 1.24 14.01 21.02
CA SER A 240 1.69 14.50 19.69
C SER A 240 2.81 15.56 19.75
N GLY A 241 2.83 16.41 20.80
CA GLY A 241 3.88 17.41 21.01
C GLY A 241 5.28 16.83 21.27
N LYS A 242 5.38 15.64 21.89
CA LYS A 242 6.67 14.96 22.12
C LYS A 242 7.17 14.20 20.88
N LEU A 243 6.26 13.81 20.00
CA LEU A 243 6.61 13.14 18.74
C LEU A 243 7.28 14.09 17.73
N GLY A 244 6.97 15.40 17.77
CA GLY A 244 7.59 16.42 16.92
C GLY A 244 9.11 16.52 17.08
N GLY A 245 9.62 16.42 18.30
CA GLY A 245 11.07 16.44 18.59
C GLY A 245 11.82 15.20 18.09
N LEU A 246 11.19 14.02 18.14
CA LEU A 246 11.76 12.78 17.64
C LEU A 246 11.74 12.74 16.08
N SER A 247 10.68 13.27 15.47
CA SER A 247 10.56 13.31 14.00
C SER A 247 11.51 14.33 13.37
N SER A 248 11.82 15.46 14.05
CA SER A 248 12.75 16.48 13.55
C SER A 248 14.20 15.98 13.52
N LYS A 249 14.64 15.16 14.49
CA LYS A 249 15.95 14.48 14.45
C LYS A 249 16.03 13.49 13.30
N ALA A 250 15.00 12.67 13.11
CA ALA A 250 14.93 11.74 11.98
C ALA A 250 14.85 12.48 10.63
N ALA A 251 14.11 13.61 10.54
CA ALA A 251 13.98 14.39 9.32
C ALA A 251 15.29 15.10 8.91
N ARG A 252 16.15 15.53 9.86
CA ARG A 252 17.46 16.09 9.54
C ARG A 252 18.38 15.07 8.86
N THR A 253 18.29 13.81 9.24
CA THR A 253 19.05 12.71 8.64
C THR A 253 18.70 12.48 7.15
N TYR A 254 17.51 12.93 6.69
CA TYR A 254 17.03 12.80 5.32
C TYR A 254 17.16 14.09 4.47
N ARG A 255 17.52 15.22 5.08
CA ARG A 255 17.59 16.53 4.41
C ARG A 255 18.98 16.94 3.97
N THR A 256 20.03 16.35 4.53
CA THR A 256 21.42 16.62 4.15
C THR A 256 21.86 15.55 3.16
N ASN A 257 21.66 15.84 1.89
CA ASN A 257 22.47 15.63 0.69
C ASN A 257 21.66 16.01 -0.54
#